data_c4f1554f793853852308efde3d1b5c80
#
_entry.id   c4f1554f793853852308efde3d1b5c80
#
_cell.length_a   1.000
_cell.length_b   1.000
_cell.length_c   1.000
_cell.angle_alpha   90.00
_cell.angle_beta   90.00
_cell.angle_gamma   90.00
#
_symmetry.space_group_name_H-M   'P 1'
#
loop_
_entity.id
_entity.type
_entity.pdbx_description
1 polymer ?
#
loop_
_entity_poly.entity_id
_entity_poly.type
_entity_poly.pdbx_seq_one_letter_code
_entity_poly.pdbx_strand_id
1 'polypeptide(L)'
;MVAKQIKNSITAYGSAILKILKQIFIGPAFVAPHDFKPTYTNLADQLNNIWNDKSVGLNRIFKLSLLLIQFVNPFNVVCHCFDRISAVAGALFTDAYVILKLLVSLGLIYIFRTSTCAVLVISSYIIIETVLYLLRILFLSPEGNKPISPKRSLVMLFINYFTITLSFAAIYRIPGFIPCITQPINAVYFSFVISSTLGLGNYVPIGENGQIVVIFQIITTIFFLTIFFTHFLSRLQEKGD
;
A
#
# COMPACT_ATOMS: atom_id res chain seq x y z
N MET A 1 -38.57 -23.42 14.76
CA MET A 1 -38.52 -23.64 13.28
C MET A 1 -38.08 -22.37 12.54
N VAL A 2 -38.69 -21.22 12.81
CA VAL A 2 -38.40 -19.92 12.15
C VAL A 2 -36.93 -19.46 12.29
N ALA A 3 -36.31 -19.56 13.46
CA ALA A 3 -34.92 -19.14 13.68
C ALA A 3 -33.89 -19.94 12.84
N LYS A 4 -34.14 -21.22 12.60
CA LYS A 4 -33.27 -22.06 11.76
C LYS A 4 -33.43 -21.72 10.27
N GLN A 5 -34.61 -21.32 9.86
CA GLN A 5 -34.91 -20.88 8.50
C GLN A 5 -34.26 -19.53 8.20
N ILE A 6 -34.29 -18.55 9.14
CA ILE A 6 -33.65 -17.26 9.05
C ILE A 6 -32.11 -17.44 8.99
N LYS A 7 -31.54 -18.30 9.83
CA LYS A 7 -30.10 -18.58 9.82
C LYS A 7 -29.64 -19.18 8.48
N ASN A 8 -30.40 -20.08 7.91
CA ASN A 8 -30.10 -20.70 6.62
C ASN A 8 -30.21 -19.67 5.45
N SER A 9 -31.19 -18.76 5.53
CA SER A 9 -31.31 -17.67 4.54
C SER A 9 -30.15 -16.72 4.61
N ILE A 10 -29.73 -16.29 5.81
CA ILE A 10 -28.58 -15.39 5.99
C ILE A 10 -27.28 -16.03 5.47
N THR A 11 -27.07 -17.31 5.74
CA THR A 11 -25.89 -18.04 5.20
C THR A 11 -25.94 -18.18 3.69
N ALA A 12 -27.11 -18.41 3.10
CA ALA A 12 -27.29 -18.50 1.65
C ALA A 12 -27.06 -17.14 0.97
N TYR A 13 -27.57 -16.04 1.53
CA TYR A 13 -27.29 -14.68 1.02
C TYR A 13 -25.82 -14.33 1.16
N GLY A 14 -25.19 -14.64 2.29
CA GLY A 14 -23.76 -14.42 2.50
C GLY A 14 -22.89 -15.17 1.48
N SER A 15 -23.21 -16.43 1.19
CA SER A 15 -22.49 -17.22 0.19
C SER A 15 -22.72 -16.73 -1.25
N ALA A 16 -23.92 -16.25 -1.57
CA ALA A 16 -24.23 -15.66 -2.87
C ALA A 16 -23.48 -14.34 -3.10
N ILE A 17 -23.46 -13.46 -2.10
CA ILE A 17 -22.68 -12.19 -2.14
C ILE A 17 -21.19 -12.48 -2.30
N LEU A 18 -20.65 -13.43 -1.54
CA LEU A 18 -19.25 -13.83 -1.63
C LEU A 18 -18.90 -14.39 -3.03
N LYS A 19 -19.82 -15.14 -3.62
CA LYS A 19 -19.67 -15.68 -5.00
C LYS A 19 -19.67 -14.56 -6.03
N ILE A 20 -20.57 -13.58 -5.91
CA ILE A 20 -20.63 -12.40 -6.79
C ILE A 20 -19.36 -11.55 -6.63
N LEU A 21 -18.95 -11.24 -5.40
CA LEU A 21 -17.71 -10.53 -5.13
C LEU A 21 -16.50 -11.26 -5.71
N LYS A 22 -16.44 -12.59 -5.55
CA LYS A 22 -15.40 -13.41 -6.14
C LYS A 22 -15.37 -13.29 -7.66
N GLN A 23 -16.53 -13.32 -8.33
CA GLN A 23 -16.61 -13.17 -9.79
C GLN A 23 -16.22 -11.77 -10.26
N ILE A 24 -16.60 -10.72 -9.52
CA ILE A 24 -16.27 -9.33 -9.87
C ILE A 24 -14.77 -9.06 -9.68
N PHE A 25 -14.20 -9.46 -8.54
CA PHE A 25 -12.82 -9.08 -8.18
C PHE A 25 -11.76 -10.05 -8.68
N ILE A 26 -12.10 -11.31 -8.94
CA ILE A 26 -11.10 -12.36 -9.22
C ILE A 26 -11.31 -12.99 -10.59
N GLY A 27 -12.52 -12.93 -11.11
CA GLY A 27 -12.90 -13.56 -12.38
C GLY A 27 -13.11 -15.07 -12.29
N PRO A 28 -13.82 -15.67 -13.26
CA PRO A 28 -14.20 -17.09 -13.24
C PRO A 28 -13.00 -18.05 -13.45
N ALA A 29 -11.90 -17.58 -14.03
CA ALA A 29 -10.73 -18.39 -14.37
C ALA A 29 -9.59 -18.33 -13.33
N PHE A 30 -9.86 -17.77 -12.13
CA PHE A 30 -8.82 -17.70 -11.10
C PHE A 30 -8.56 -19.07 -10.49
N VAL A 31 -7.37 -19.60 -10.76
CA VAL A 31 -6.81 -20.76 -10.07
C VAL A 31 -5.75 -20.23 -9.10
N ALA A 32 -5.88 -20.56 -7.82
CA ALA A 32 -4.87 -20.19 -6.84
C ALA A 32 -3.52 -20.81 -7.26
N PRO A 33 -2.39 -20.08 -7.16
CA PRO A 33 -1.08 -20.64 -7.44
C PRO A 33 -0.87 -21.92 -6.62
N HIS A 34 -0.36 -22.98 -7.25
CA HIS A 34 -0.16 -24.28 -6.60
C HIS A 34 0.78 -24.19 -5.39
N ASP A 35 1.67 -23.20 -5.37
CA ASP A 35 2.68 -22.95 -4.34
C ASP A 35 2.32 -21.78 -3.41
N PHE A 36 1.02 -21.47 -3.25
CA PHE A 36 0.61 -20.38 -2.37
C PHE A 36 0.99 -20.66 -0.91
N LYS A 37 1.78 -19.76 -0.33
CA LYS A 37 2.19 -19.81 1.09
C LYS A 37 1.59 -18.61 1.84
N PRO A 38 1.00 -18.84 3.03
CA PRO A 38 0.54 -17.77 3.90
C PRO A 38 1.66 -16.77 4.26
N THR A 39 1.31 -15.52 4.54
CA THR A 39 2.26 -14.40 4.68
C THR A 39 3.45 -14.71 5.60
N TYR A 40 3.25 -15.23 6.82
CA TYR A 40 4.37 -15.50 7.74
C TYR A 40 5.21 -16.71 7.33
N THR A 41 4.63 -17.75 6.73
CA THR A 41 5.41 -18.86 6.17
C THR A 41 6.30 -18.38 5.03
N ASN A 42 5.79 -17.52 4.17
CA ASN A 42 6.57 -16.91 3.10
C ASN A 42 7.68 -16.00 3.64
N LEU A 43 7.42 -15.19 4.69
CA LEU A 43 8.44 -14.37 5.33
C LEU A 43 9.55 -15.21 5.99
N ALA A 44 9.20 -16.33 6.62
CA ALA A 44 10.17 -17.25 7.21
C ALA A 44 11.05 -17.92 6.13
N ASP A 45 10.47 -18.35 5.01
CA ASP A 45 11.20 -18.89 3.89
C ASP A 45 12.17 -17.85 3.27
N GLN A 46 11.71 -16.61 3.11
CA GLN A 46 12.56 -15.51 2.65
C GLN A 46 13.71 -15.23 3.63
N LEU A 47 13.47 -15.30 4.93
CA LEU A 47 14.53 -15.16 5.94
C LEU A 47 15.59 -16.25 5.79
N ASN A 48 15.16 -17.51 5.65
CA ASN A 48 16.07 -18.63 5.44
C ASN A 48 16.85 -18.50 4.12
N ASN A 49 16.20 -18.06 3.05
CA ASN A 49 16.87 -17.85 1.77
C ASN A 49 17.94 -16.76 1.88
N ILE A 50 17.64 -15.60 2.48
CA ILE A 50 18.62 -14.52 2.67
C ILE A 50 19.72 -14.94 3.64
N TRP A 51 19.39 -15.76 4.66
CA TRP A 51 20.38 -16.26 5.60
C TRP A 51 21.41 -17.16 4.93
N ASN A 52 20.96 -17.99 3.98
CA ASN A 52 21.79 -18.92 3.23
C ASN A 52 22.35 -18.35 1.91
N ASP A 53 21.91 -17.14 1.52
CA ASP A 53 22.38 -16.46 0.31
C ASP A 53 23.82 -15.99 0.45
N LYS A 54 24.56 -16.02 -0.65
CA LYS A 54 25.93 -15.52 -0.77
C LYS A 54 26.03 -14.00 -0.82
N SER A 55 24.91 -13.28 -0.64
CA SER A 55 24.90 -11.82 -0.61
C SER A 55 25.71 -11.30 0.58
N VAL A 56 26.64 -10.37 0.32
CA VAL A 56 27.56 -9.83 1.33
C VAL A 56 27.32 -8.32 1.49
N GLY A 57 27.54 -7.81 2.72
CA GLY A 57 27.59 -6.38 3.00
C GLY A 57 26.24 -5.72 3.23
N LEU A 58 26.14 -4.43 2.87
CA LEU A 58 24.98 -3.57 3.13
C LEU A 58 23.66 -4.11 2.57
N ASN A 59 23.70 -4.75 1.41
CA ASN A 59 22.51 -5.33 0.78
C ASN A 59 21.86 -6.42 1.65
N ARG A 60 22.67 -7.28 2.28
CA ARG A 60 22.18 -8.33 3.18
C ARG A 60 21.56 -7.72 4.44
N ILE A 61 22.23 -6.74 5.06
CA ILE A 61 21.74 -6.06 6.26
C ILE A 61 20.43 -5.36 5.95
N PHE A 62 20.33 -4.68 4.81
CA PHE A 62 19.13 -3.98 4.38
C PHE A 62 17.95 -4.94 4.14
N LYS A 63 18.16 -6.05 3.43
CA LYS A 63 17.13 -7.09 3.23
C LYS A 63 16.64 -7.68 4.55
N LEU A 64 17.55 -7.99 5.47
CA LEU A 64 17.20 -8.53 6.80
C LEU A 64 16.41 -7.50 7.62
N SER A 65 16.82 -6.23 7.62
CA SER A 65 16.08 -5.17 8.34
C SER A 65 14.66 -4.99 7.79
N LEU A 66 14.49 -5.00 6.47
CA LEU A 66 13.18 -4.95 5.85
C LEU A 66 12.29 -6.13 6.23
N LEU A 67 12.85 -7.34 6.31
CA LEU A 67 12.09 -8.52 6.76
C LEU A 67 11.69 -8.41 8.22
N LEU A 68 12.59 -7.99 9.10
CA LEU A 68 12.29 -7.82 10.53
C LEU A 68 11.15 -6.83 10.76
N ILE A 69 11.18 -5.69 10.06
CA ILE A 69 10.10 -4.70 10.12
C ILE A 69 8.76 -5.32 9.65
N GLN A 70 8.80 -6.17 8.64
CA GLN A 70 7.60 -6.85 8.14
C GLN A 70 7.00 -7.84 9.15
N PHE A 71 7.81 -8.49 9.97
CA PHE A 71 7.30 -9.37 11.04
C PHE A 71 6.51 -8.59 12.10
N VAL A 72 6.88 -7.33 12.36
CA VAL A 72 6.23 -6.47 13.36
C VAL A 72 5.01 -5.73 12.78
N ASN A 73 4.87 -5.66 11.46
CA ASN A 73 3.79 -4.90 10.82
C ASN A 73 2.40 -5.53 11.12
N PRO A 74 1.47 -4.80 11.78
CA PRO A 74 0.15 -5.31 12.14
C PRO A 74 -0.68 -5.74 10.94
N PHE A 75 -0.50 -5.12 9.79
CA PHE A 75 -1.16 -5.53 8.54
C PHE A 75 -0.83 -6.99 8.18
N ASN A 76 0.44 -7.40 8.30
CA ASN A 76 0.87 -8.76 7.97
C ASN A 76 0.29 -9.81 8.92
N VAL A 77 0.04 -9.45 10.19
CA VAL A 77 -0.64 -10.33 11.16
C VAL A 77 -2.06 -10.64 10.68
N VAL A 78 -2.80 -9.60 10.32
CA VAL A 78 -4.19 -9.74 9.86
C VAL A 78 -4.24 -10.44 8.50
N CYS A 79 -3.37 -10.06 7.57
CA CYS A 79 -3.27 -10.69 6.25
C CYS A 79 -3.01 -12.20 6.37
N HIS A 80 -2.10 -12.61 7.26
CA HIS A 80 -1.82 -14.03 7.52
C HIS A 80 -3.06 -14.82 7.97
N CYS A 81 -3.92 -14.22 8.80
CA CYS A 81 -5.17 -14.85 9.22
C CYS A 81 -6.10 -15.12 8.02
N PHE A 82 -6.22 -14.15 7.10
CA PHE A 82 -7.02 -14.31 5.87
C PHE A 82 -6.37 -15.29 4.88
N ASP A 83 -5.06 -15.28 4.76
CA ASP A 83 -4.30 -16.20 3.90
C ASP A 83 -4.50 -17.66 4.32
N ARG A 84 -4.64 -17.91 5.63
CA ARG A 84 -4.94 -19.26 6.15
C ARG A 84 -6.31 -19.76 5.74
N ILE A 85 -7.27 -18.88 5.48
CA ILE A 85 -8.61 -19.25 5.03
C ILE A 85 -8.56 -19.62 3.55
N SER A 86 -8.00 -18.75 2.71
CA SER A 86 -7.73 -19.02 1.29
C SER A 86 -6.85 -17.92 0.68
N ALA A 87 -6.10 -18.26 -0.37
CA ALA A 87 -5.33 -17.29 -1.18
C ALA A 87 -6.21 -16.14 -1.72
N VAL A 88 -7.46 -16.45 -2.03
CA VAL A 88 -8.46 -15.49 -2.50
C VAL A 88 -8.85 -14.50 -1.40
N ALA A 89 -9.06 -14.99 -0.18
CA ALA A 89 -9.43 -14.14 0.96
C ALA A 89 -8.31 -13.18 1.31
N GLY A 90 -7.06 -13.63 1.31
CA GLY A 90 -5.89 -12.77 1.52
C GLY A 90 -5.74 -11.70 0.43
N ALA A 91 -5.95 -12.07 -0.83
CA ALA A 91 -5.92 -11.14 -1.95
C ALA A 91 -7.00 -10.05 -1.83
N LEU A 92 -8.24 -10.44 -1.56
CA LEU A 92 -9.37 -9.50 -1.37
C LEU A 92 -9.16 -8.59 -0.16
N PHE A 93 -8.63 -9.14 0.93
CA PHE A 93 -8.30 -8.35 2.11
C PHE A 93 -7.24 -7.28 1.79
N THR A 94 -6.19 -7.65 1.04
CA THR A 94 -5.16 -6.70 0.61
C THR A 94 -5.75 -5.59 -0.25
N ASP A 95 -6.62 -5.91 -1.21
CA ASP A 95 -7.28 -4.94 -2.06
C ASP A 95 -8.17 -3.98 -1.25
N ALA A 96 -8.99 -4.54 -0.36
CA ALA A 96 -9.84 -3.76 0.54
C ALA A 96 -9.03 -2.84 1.46
N TYR A 97 -7.91 -3.32 1.98
CA TYR A 97 -7.02 -2.53 2.82
C TYR A 97 -6.39 -1.34 2.09
N VAL A 98 -5.95 -1.53 0.85
CA VAL A 98 -5.39 -0.44 0.03
C VAL A 98 -6.45 0.62 -0.28
N ILE A 99 -7.68 0.20 -0.60
CA ILE A 99 -8.81 1.12 -0.81
C ILE A 99 -9.15 1.85 0.50
N LEU A 100 -9.15 1.14 1.63
CA LEU A 100 -9.42 1.74 2.94
C LEU A 100 -8.38 2.82 3.28
N LYS A 101 -7.09 2.58 3.03
CA LYS A 101 -6.03 3.59 3.22
C LYS A 101 -6.30 4.85 2.39
N LEU A 102 -6.70 4.68 1.13
CA LEU A 102 -7.05 5.80 0.25
C LEU A 102 -8.23 6.61 0.82
N LEU A 103 -9.30 5.94 1.26
CA LEU A 103 -10.47 6.58 1.85
C LEU A 103 -10.13 7.28 3.17
N VAL A 104 -9.30 6.67 4.01
CA VAL A 104 -8.81 7.30 5.25
C VAL A 104 -8.00 8.55 4.94
N SER A 105 -7.08 8.51 3.96
CA SER A 105 -6.29 9.68 3.55
C SER A 105 -7.18 10.82 3.04
N LEU A 106 -8.21 10.51 2.24
CA LEU A 106 -9.23 11.48 1.84
C LEU A 106 -10.00 12.03 3.04
N GLY A 107 -10.44 11.15 3.94
CA GLY A 107 -11.17 11.55 5.15
C GLY A 107 -10.35 12.50 6.04
N LEU A 108 -9.05 12.24 6.22
CA LEU A 108 -8.16 13.11 6.99
C LEU A 108 -8.09 14.54 6.43
N ILE A 109 -8.15 14.69 5.10
CA ILE A 109 -8.14 16.01 4.46
C ILE A 109 -9.44 16.80 4.74
N TYR A 110 -10.60 16.14 4.74
CA TYR A 110 -11.90 16.81 4.80
C TYR A 110 -12.50 16.86 6.21
N ILE A 111 -12.37 15.80 7.00
CA ILE A 111 -13.11 15.60 8.25
C ILE A 111 -12.30 16.06 9.47
N PHE A 112 -11.01 15.75 9.51
CA PHE A 112 -10.19 15.98 10.71
C PHE A 112 -9.57 17.39 10.74
N ARG A 113 -10.41 18.39 11.10
CA ARG A 113 -9.91 19.73 11.41
C ARG A 113 -9.44 19.87 12.88
N THR A 114 -9.78 18.90 13.73
CA THR A 114 -9.78 19.09 15.19
C THR A 114 -8.53 18.53 15.91
N SER A 115 -7.82 17.58 15.34
CA SER A 115 -6.65 16.97 16.02
C SER A 115 -5.45 16.86 15.11
N THR A 116 -4.57 17.85 15.17
CA THR A 116 -3.29 17.91 14.44
C THR A 116 -2.43 16.66 14.67
N CYS A 117 -2.36 16.20 15.93
CA CYS A 117 -1.57 15.03 16.30
C CYS A 117 -2.08 13.74 15.64
N ALA A 118 -3.41 13.54 15.61
CA ALA A 118 -3.99 12.36 14.97
C ALA A 118 -3.74 12.35 13.45
N VAL A 119 -3.87 13.50 12.79
CA VAL A 119 -3.59 13.63 11.35
C VAL A 119 -2.13 13.30 11.06
N LEU A 120 -1.18 13.85 11.84
CA LEU A 120 0.24 13.54 11.68
C LEU A 120 0.54 12.05 11.86
N VAL A 121 0.06 11.45 12.95
CA VAL A 121 0.34 10.05 13.28
C VAL A 121 -0.24 9.11 12.21
N ILE A 122 -1.51 9.29 11.84
CA ILE A 122 -2.18 8.41 10.89
C ILE A 122 -1.58 8.58 9.49
N SER A 123 -1.36 9.83 9.03
CA SER A 123 -0.76 10.07 7.72
C SER A 123 0.67 9.55 7.64
N SER A 124 1.49 9.78 8.68
CA SER A 124 2.86 9.24 8.73
C SER A 124 2.88 7.71 8.72
N TYR A 125 1.97 7.07 9.47
CA TYR A 125 1.83 5.61 9.46
C TYR A 125 1.51 5.09 8.05
N ILE A 126 0.52 5.70 7.37
CA ILE A 126 0.13 5.30 6.00
C ILE A 126 1.30 5.47 5.02
N ILE A 127 2.03 6.58 5.11
CA ILE A 127 3.19 6.85 4.24
C ILE A 127 4.28 5.81 4.49
N ILE A 128 4.69 5.61 5.74
CA ILE A 128 5.77 4.68 6.11
C ILE A 128 5.41 3.26 5.71
N GLU A 129 4.20 2.81 6.03
CA GLU A 129 3.74 1.46 5.70
C GLU A 129 3.72 1.24 4.19
N THR A 130 3.25 2.23 3.42
CA THR A 130 3.21 2.13 1.96
C THR A 130 4.62 2.15 1.35
N VAL A 131 5.54 2.96 1.87
CA VAL A 131 6.95 2.97 1.45
C VAL A 131 7.62 1.63 1.75
N LEU A 132 7.40 1.06 2.94
CA LEU A 132 7.92 -0.27 3.30
C LEU A 132 7.37 -1.38 2.39
N TYR A 133 6.11 -1.29 2.01
CA TYR A 133 5.51 -2.20 1.02
C TYR A 133 6.20 -2.09 -0.35
N LEU A 134 6.49 -0.87 -0.81
CA LEU A 134 7.19 -0.63 -2.07
C LEU A 134 8.65 -1.13 -2.02
N LEU A 135 9.36 -0.88 -0.91
CA LEU A 135 10.72 -1.41 -0.68
C LEU A 135 10.74 -2.94 -0.72
N ARG A 136 9.73 -3.58 -0.14
CA ARG A 136 9.57 -5.02 -0.22
C ARG A 136 9.46 -5.52 -1.66
N ILE A 137 8.62 -4.88 -2.47
CA ILE A 137 8.48 -5.26 -3.89
C ILE A 137 9.80 -5.13 -4.63
N LEU A 138 10.58 -4.08 -4.35
CA LEU A 138 11.83 -3.82 -5.06
C LEU A 138 12.97 -4.75 -4.64
N PHE A 139 13.16 -4.96 -3.33
CA PHE A 139 14.34 -5.63 -2.79
C PHE A 139 14.11 -7.07 -2.33
N LEU A 140 12.87 -7.42 -2.03
CA LEU A 140 12.47 -8.74 -1.54
C LEU A 140 11.58 -9.45 -2.56
N SER A 141 11.71 -9.12 -3.87
CA SER A 141 10.93 -9.75 -4.93
C SER A 141 10.99 -11.26 -4.77
N PRO A 142 9.89 -11.93 -4.50
CA PRO A 142 9.91 -13.33 -4.15
C PRO A 142 10.14 -14.16 -5.41
N GLU A 143 11.18 -14.93 -5.42
CA GLU A 143 11.38 -16.02 -6.39
C GLU A 143 10.26 -17.07 -6.31
N GLY A 144 9.36 -16.99 -5.31
CA GLY A 144 8.29 -17.96 -5.09
C GLY A 144 6.85 -17.49 -5.26
N ASN A 145 6.52 -16.22 -5.05
CA ASN A 145 5.13 -15.73 -5.18
C ASN A 145 5.00 -14.82 -6.39
N LYS A 146 4.83 -15.40 -7.56
CA LYS A 146 4.45 -14.63 -8.76
C LYS A 146 3.14 -13.87 -8.47
N PRO A 147 3.06 -12.57 -8.82
CA PRO A 147 1.83 -11.82 -8.60
C PRO A 147 0.67 -12.47 -9.34
N ILE A 148 -0.47 -12.59 -8.66
CA ILE A 148 -1.71 -13.21 -9.18
C ILE A 148 -2.06 -12.68 -10.58
N SER A 149 -1.89 -11.39 -10.78
CA SER A 149 -2.02 -10.75 -12.09
C SER A 149 -1.14 -9.50 -12.11
N PRO A 150 -0.34 -9.39 -13.15
CA PRO A 150 0.47 -8.21 -13.32
C PRO A 150 -0.34 -6.91 -13.48
N LYS A 151 -1.52 -6.96 -14.13
CA LYS A 151 -2.41 -5.79 -14.25
C LYS A 151 -2.94 -5.33 -12.89
N ARG A 152 -3.26 -6.28 -12.00
CA ARG A 152 -3.69 -5.99 -10.62
C ARG A 152 -2.59 -5.26 -9.85
N SER A 153 -1.33 -5.73 -9.94
CA SER A 153 -0.20 -5.08 -9.29
C SER A 153 -0.01 -3.63 -9.73
N LEU A 154 -0.22 -3.35 -11.02
CA LEU A 154 -0.14 -2.00 -11.56
C LEU A 154 -1.25 -1.10 -11.00
N VAL A 155 -2.50 -1.58 -10.96
CA VAL A 155 -3.63 -0.83 -10.38
C VAL A 155 -3.36 -0.52 -8.90
N MET A 156 -2.87 -1.52 -8.13
CA MET A 156 -2.51 -1.33 -6.73
C MET A 156 -1.39 -0.30 -6.55
N LEU A 157 -0.42 -0.29 -7.46
CA LEU A 157 0.65 0.69 -7.45
C LEU A 157 0.09 2.11 -7.65
N PHE A 158 -0.81 2.32 -8.61
CA PHE A 158 -1.48 3.61 -8.82
C PHE A 158 -2.28 4.05 -7.59
N ILE A 159 -3.07 3.17 -6.98
CA ILE A 159 -3.85 3.49 -5.78
C ILE A 159 -2.91 3.89 -4.63
N ASN A 160 -1.81 3.19 -4.44
CA ASN A 160 -0.81 3.55 -3.43
C ASN A 160 -0.14 4.90 -3.71
N TYR A 161 0.11 5.26 -4.97
CA TYR A 161 0.60 6.59 -5.34
C TYR A 161 -0.36 7.70 -4.91
N PHE A 162 -1.64 7.56 -5.24
CA PHE A 162 -2.67 8.51 -4.80
C PHE A 162 -2.78 8.56 -3.28
N THR A 163 -2.71 7.40 -2.61
CA THR A 163 -2.77 7.30 -1.14
C THR A 163 -1.63 8.09 -0.49
N ILE A 164 -0.39 7.94 -0.96
CA ILE A 164 0.77 8.69 -0.45
C ILE A 164 0.58 10.19 -0.69
N THR A 165 0.23 10.59 -1.92
CA THR A 165 0.04 12.00 -2.28
C THR A 165 -1.04 12.65 -1.42
N LEU A 166 -2.16 11.96 -1.20
CA LEU A 166 -3.25 12.46 -0.35
C LEU A 166 -2.87 12.48 1.14
N SER A 167 -2.06 11.53 1.60
CA SER A 167 -1.55 11.54 2.98
C SER A 167 -0.64 12.73 3.24
N PHE A 168 0.23 13.10 2.28
CA PHE A 168 0.99 14.35 2.36
C PHE A 168 0.09 15.58 2.31
N ALA A 169 -0.95 15.59 1.47
CA ALA A 169 -1.93 16.66 1.43
C ALA A 169 -2.60 16.88 2.80
N ALA A 170 -2.92 15.79 3.52
CA ALA A 170 -3.47 15.89 4.87
C ALA A 170 -2.47 16.56 5.84
N ILE A 171 -1.18 16.26 5.75
CA ILE A 171 -0.13 16.89 6.57
C ILE A 171 0.00 18.37 6.23
N TYR A 172 0.00 18.76 4.94
CA TYR A 172 0.12 20.15 4.52
C TYR A 172 -1.04 21.04 4.98
N ARG A 173 -2.16 20.45 5.30
CA ARG A 173 -3.32 21.15 5.85
C ARG A 173 -3.16 21.55 7.31
N ILE A 174 -2.17 21.00 7.99
CA ILE A 174 -1.86 21.33 9.38
C ILE A 174 -1.31 22.76 9.46
N PRO A 175 -1.85 23.63 10.32
CA PRO A 175 -1.35 24.98 10.48
C PRO A 175 0.14 25.01 10.80
N GLY A 176 0.88 25.90 10.17
CA GLY A 176 2.33 26.06 10.38
C GLY A 176 3.23 25.26 9.43
N PHE A 177 2.69 24.32 8.63
CA PHE A 177 3.50 23.63 7.62
C PHE A 177 3.61 24.42 6.32
N ILE A 178 2.49 24.80 5.73
CA ILE A 178 2.44 25.62 4.51
C ILE A 178 1.53 26.82 4.75
N PRO A 179 2.03 28.05 4.67
CA PRO A 179 1.20 29.24 4.76
C PRO A 179 0.13 29.28 3.68
N CYS A 180 -1.01 29.90 3.99
CA CYS A 180 -2.11 30.10 3.04
C CYS A 180 -2.86 28.84 2.57
N ILE A 181 -2.52 27.65 3.03
CA ILE A 181 -3.31 26.45 2.75
C ILE A 181 -4.44 26.33 3.79
N THR A 182 -5.58 26.97 3.48
CA THR A 182 -6.78 26.94 4.35
C THR A 182 -7.82 25.93 3.87
N GLN A 183 -7.95 25.78 2.56
CA GLN A 183 -8.93 24.89 1.95
C GLN A 183 -8.35 23.50 1.65
N PRO A 184 -9.16 22.43 1.79
CA PRO A 184 -8.74 21.07 1.48
C PRO A 184 -8.17 20.92 0.06
N ILE A 185 -8.81 21.54 -0.93
CA ILE A 185 -8.42 21.45 -2.33
C ILE A 185 -7.03 22.05 -2.58
N ASN A 186 -6.65 23.11 -1.86
CA ASN A 186 -5.33 23.74 -1.99
C ASN A 186 -4.22 22.82 -1.51
N ALA A 187 -4.47 22.05 -0.43
CA ALA A 187 -3.52 21.05 0.07
C ALA A 187 -3.35 19.90 -0.92
N VAL A 188 -4.46 19.41 -1.49
CA VAL A 188 -4.44 18.37 -2.52
C VAL A 188 -3.67 18.87 -3.74
N TYR A 189 -4.01 20.05 -4.25
CA TYR A 189 -3.34 20.67 -5.38
C TYR A 189 -1.83 20.79 -5.14
N PHE A 190 -1.42 21.33 -4.00
CA PHE A 190 -0.01 21.49 -3.65
C PHE A 190 0.73 20.15 -3.61
N SER A 191 0.15 19.15 -2.96
CA SER A 191 0.73 17.80 -2.89
C SER A 191 0.88 17.16 -4.28
N PHE A 192 -0.13 17.32 -5.17
CA PHE A 192 -0.03 16.82 -6.55
C PHE A 192 1.01 17.57 -7.35
N VAL A 193 1.15 18.89 -7.20
CA VAL A 193 2.18 19.70 -7.87
C VAL A 193 3.58 19.24 -7.46
N ILE A 194 3.81 18.93 -6.17
CA ILE A 194 5.08 18.38 -5.70
C ILE A 194 5.30 16.97 -6.26
N SER A 195 4.29 16.10 -6.19
CA SER A 195 4.40 14.71 -6.67
C SER A 195 4.56 14.59 -8.19
N SER A 196 4.10 15.59 -8.96
CA SER A 196 4.30 15.66 -10.40
C SER A 196 5.58 16.38 -10.82
N THR A 197 6.38 16.84 -9.85
CA THR A 197 7.62 17.63 -10.09
C THR A 197 7.42 18.94 -10.86
N LEU A 198 6.18 19.45 -10.94
CA LEU A 198 5.87 20.68 -11.69
C LEU A 198 6.36 21.95 -10.99
N GLY A 199 6.32 21.99 -9.64
CA GLY A 199 6.90 23.07 -8.86
C GLY A 199 6.36 24.48 -9.19
N LEU A 200 5.04 24.62 -9.36
CA LEU A 200 4.40 25.88 -9.83
C LEU A 200 4.61 27.09 -8.90
N GLY A 201 5.17 26.92 -7.69
CA GLY A 201 5.59 28.02 -6.82
C GLY A 201 4.49 28.82 -6.12
N ASN A 202 3.20 28.51 -6.32
CA ASN A 202 2.09 29.26 -5.74
C ASN A 202 2.02 29.13 -4.21
N TYR A 203 2.55 28.05 -3.67
CA TYR A 203 2.65 27.77 -2.24
C TYR A 203 4.09 27.42 -1.91
N VAL A 204 4.68 28.12 -0.92
CA VAL A 204 6.07 27.92 -0.52
C VAL A 204 6.11 27.58 0.97
N PRO A 205 6.82 26.50 1.38
CA PRO A 205 7.04 26.21 2.78
C PRO A 205 7.99 27.26 3.38
N ILE A 206 7.56 27.99 4.43
CA ILE A 206 8.36 29.03 5.08
C ILE A 206 9.09 28.46 6.30
N GLY A 207 8.50 27.52 7.02
CA GLY A 207 9.09 26.92 8.22
C GLY A 207 9.86 25.64 7.94
N GLU A 208 10.84 25.31 8.81
CA GLU A 208 11.63 24.09 8.73
C GLU A 208 10.77 22.83 8.61
N ASN A 209 9.70 22.72 9.42
CA ASN A 209 8.80 21.59 9.39
C ASN A 209 8.15 21.38 8.00
N GLY A 210 7.69 22.46 7.38
CA GLY A 210 7.09 22.41 6.04
C GLY A 210 8.12 21.99 4.99
N GLN A 211 9.35 22.52 5.07
CA GLN A 211 10.44 22.17 4.16
C GLN A 211 10.84 20.70 4.29
N ILE A 212 10.95 20.19 5.53
CA ILE A 212 11.26 18.79 5.80
C ILE A 212 10.20 17.86 5.17
N VAL A 213 8.92 18.16 5.35
CA VAL A 213 7.83 17.33 4.79
C VAL A 213 7.87 17.35 3.26
N VAL A 214 8.13 18.50 2.63
CA VAL A 214 8.28 18.59 1.17
C VAL A 214 9.46 17.75 0.68
N ILE A 215 10.61 17.79 1.36
CA ILE A 215 11.77 16.95 1.02
C ILE A 215 11.40 15.47 1.11
N PHE A 216 10.74 15.05 2.19
CA PHE A 216 10.28 13.66 2.33
C PHE A 216 9.31 13.26 1.22
N GLN A 217 8.40 14.14 0.82
CA GLN A 217 7.49 13.87 -0.28
C GLN A 217 8.24 13.70 -1.61
N ILE A 218 9.18 14.57 -1.92
CA ILE A 218 10.00 14.50 -3.14
C ILE A 218 10.76 13.18 -3.18
N ILE A 219 11.46 12.81 -2.10
CA ILE A 219 12.20 11.55 -2.00
C ILE A 219 11.27 10.35 -2.21
N THR A 220 10.12 10.35 -1.55
CA THR A 220 9.13 9.28 -1.66
C THR A 220 8.57 9.17 -3.08
N THR A 221 8.34 10.30 -3.74
CA THR A 221 7.84 10.34 -5.13
C THR A 221 8.87 9.81 -6.12
N ILE A 222 10.14 10.23 -6.01
CA ILE A 222 11.23 9.72 -6.86
C ILE A 222 11.36 8.21 -6.69
N PHE A 223 11.32 7.74 -5.45
CA PHE A 223 11.37 6.33 -5.12
C PHE A 223 10.20 5.56 -5.75
N PHE A 224 9.00 6.11 -5.67
CA PHE A 224 7.80 5.53 -6.29
C PHE A 224 7.94 5.43 -7.82
N LEU A 225 8.38 6.50 -8.47
CA LEU A 225 8.59 6.53 -9.93
C LEU A 225 9.64 5.50 -10.36
N THR A 226 10.72 5.33 -9.59
CA THR A 226 11.75 4.32 -9.86
C THR A 226 11.14 2.90 -9.86
N ILE A 227 10.32 2.58 -8.88
CA ILE A 227 9.64 1.28 -8.81
C ILE A 227 8.67 1.10 -9.98
N PHE A 228 7.91 2.14 -10.33
CA PHE A 228 6.99 2.11 -11.45
C PHE A 228 7.71 1.80 -12.75
N PHE A 229 8.82 2.49 -13.04
CA PHE A 229 9.62 2.26 -14.23
C PHE A 229 10.24 0.86 -14.25
N THR A 230 10.79 0.39 -13.13
CA THR A 230 11.34 -0.95 -13.02
C THR A 230 10.28 -2.02 -13.32
N HIS A 231 9.09 -1.86 -12.77
CA HIS A 231 7.98 -2.78 -12.99
C HIS A 231 7.45 -2.74 -14.43
N PHE A 232 7.50 -1.58 -15.07
CA PHE A 232 7.10 -1.41 -16.47
C PHE A 232 8.12 -2.05 -17.42
N LEU A 233 9.42 -1.82 -17.20
CA LEU A 233 10.50 -2.36 -18.04
C LEU A 233 10.57 -3.88 -17.97
N SER A 234 10.40 -4.48 -16.80
CA SER A 234 10.39 -5.94 -16.67
C SER A 234 9.32 -6.62 -17.52
N ARG A 235 8.22 -5.90 -17.78
CA ARG A 235 7.13 -6.40 -18.62
C ARG A 235 7.34 -6.26 -20.11
N LEU A 236 8.10 -5.28 -20.54
CA LEU A 236 8.49 -5.16 -21.94
C LEU A 236 9.39 -6.30 -22.35
N GLN A 237 10.25 -6.75 -21.41
CA GLN A 237 11.15 -7.91 -21.64
C GLN A 237 10.38 -9.24 -21.73
N GLU A 238 9.35 -9.46 -20.88
CA GLU A 238 8.52 -10.69 -20.94
C GLU A 238 7.70 -10.84 -22.23
N LYS A 239 7.51 -9.77 -23.01
CA LYS A 239 6.77 -9.80 -24.28
C LYS A 239 7.69 -9.94 -25.50
N GLY A 240 8.99 -9.82 -25.34
CA GLY A 240 10.00 -9.91 -26.40
C GLY A 240 10.59 -11.31 -26.59
N ASP A 241 10.34 -12.22 -25.65
CA ASP A 241 10.64 -13.66 -25.72
C ASP A 241 9.35 -14.45 -26.04
#